data_f84d3bc22fa2d5614b947d15654e71eb
#
_entry.id   f84d3bc22fa2d5614b947d15654e71eb
#
_cell.length_a   1.000
_cell.length_b   1.000
_cell.length_c   1.000
_cell.angle_alpha   90.00
_cell.angle_beta   90.00
_cell.angle_gamma   90.00
#
_symmetry.space_group_name_H-M   'P 1'
#
loop_
_entity.id
_entity.type
_entity.pdbx_description
1 polymer ?
#
loop_
_entity_poly.entity_id
_entity_poly.type
_entity_poly.pdbx_seq_one_letter_code
_entity_poly.pdbx_strand_id
1 'polypeptide(L)'
;APALVPEQPQKVIASAAQLLSNLSQFVGVVMAPRRSSVFRHIEFLRLSERRLLLIIVAPDGDVQNRVLFTEADYSASELIEASNYLNTHFSGMALEQVRARMHQEVDRLRGEISKLMQAAVQAGSEAMSQAQDEVIVSGERNLLAVSDFSGDMNQLRRAFGLFEQKAQLIRLLDASSQAEGVRIFIGGENQTVPLADLSVVSASYEVDGEVVGTLGVIGPTRMPYDRMIQIVDITARLVSNALSQGKPGSA
;
A
#
# COMPACT_ATOMS: atom_id res chain seq x y z
N ALA A 1 -18.10 17.75 8.46
CA ALA A 1 -17.37 16.55 8.08
C ALA A 1 -16.70 16.81 6.74
N PRO A 2 -15.44 16.45 6.53
CA PRO A 2 -14.83 16.56 5.21
C PRO A 2 -15.59 15.66 4.24
N ALA A 3 -15.99 16.22 3.08
CA ALA A 3 -16.66 15.45 2.04
C ALA A 3 -15.61 14.51 1.39
N LEU A 4 -15.92 13.22 1.33
CA LEU A 4 -15.12 12.25 0.58
C LEU A 4 -15.42 12.45 -0.91
N VAL A 5 -14.44 12.97 -1.68
CA VAL A 5 -14.58 13.24 -3.11
C VAL A 5 -14.05 12.03 -3.88
N PRO A 6 -14.91 11.30 -4.64
CA PRO A 6 -14.54 10.02 -5.28
C PRO A 6 -13.41 10.09 -6.31
N GLU A 7 -13.19 11.26 -6.92
CA GLU A 7 -12.25 11.45 -8.04
C GLU A 7 -10.76 11.37 -7.64
N GLN A 8 -10.43 11.35 -6.35
CA GLN A 8 -9.05 11.36 -5.88
C GLN A 8 -8.86 10.38 -4.72
N PRO A 9 -8.52 9.10 -4.98
CA PRO A 9 -8.38 8.07 -3.95
C PRO A 9 -7.49 8.46 -2.76
N GLN A 10 -6.36 9.12 -3.02
CA GLN A 10 -5.46 9.58 -1.96
C GLN A 10 -6.11 10.60 -1.02
N LYS A 11 -6.96 11.49 -1.55
CA LYS A 11 -7.71 12.45 -0.72
C LYS A 11 -8.79 11.75 0.10
N VAL A 12 -9.45 10.73 -0.45
CA VAL A 12 -10.43 9.91 0.28
C VAL A 12 -9.76 9.26 1.49
N ILE A 13 -8.59 8.65 1.30
CA ILE A 13 -7.84 7.96 2.35
C ILE A 13 -7.36 8.94 3.43
N ALA A 14 -6.81 10.10 3.05
CA ALA A 14 -6.40 11.12 3.99
C ALA A 14 -7.59 11.68 4.79
N SER A 15 -8.71 11.91 4.14
CA SER A 15 -9.94 12.37 4.79
C SER A 15 -10.52 11.32 5.74
N ALA A 16 -10.41 10.03 5.39
CA ALA A 16 -10.82 8.93 6.27
C ALA A 16 -9.97 8.85 7.54
N ALA A 17 -8.65 8.98 7.43
CA ALA A 17 -7.77 9.02 8.60
C ALA A 17 -8.09 10.20 9.51
N GLN A 18 -8.34 11.38 8.94
CA GLN A 18 -8.75 12.57 9.68
C GLN A 18 -10.12 12.39 10.33
N LEU A 19 -11.07 11.77 9.63
CA LEU A 19 -12.41 11.50 10.16
C LEU A 19 -12.36 10.55 11.35
N LEU A 20 -11.61 9.44 11.24
CA LEU A 20 -11.38 8.51 12.33
C LEU A 20 -10.80 9.21 13.56
N SER A 21 -9.75 10.03 13.37
CA SER A 21 -9.12 10.77 14.45
C SER A 21 -10.09 11.76 15.12
N ASN A 22 -10.83 12.52 14.34
CA ASN A 22 -11.77 13.51 14.88
C ASN A 22 -12.93 12.89 15.64
N LEU A 23 -13.48 11.76 15.14
CA LEU A 23 -14.62 11.10 15.78
C LEU A 23 -14.24 10.30 17.02
N SER A 24 -13.07 9.65 16.98
CA SER A 24 -12.59 8.81 18.09
C SER A 24 -11.89 9.63 19.17
N GLN A 25 -11.33 10.78 18.82
CA GLN A 25 -10.37 11.56 19.63
C GLN A 25 -9.05 10.81 19.89
N PHE A 26 -8.76 9.78 19.07
CA PHE A 26 -7.53 8.99 19.07
C PHE A 26 -6.83 9.08 17.73
N VAL A 27 -5.78 8.27 17.53
CA VAL A 27 -5.03 8.22 16.26
C VAL A 27 -5.79 7.40 15.24
N GLY A 28 -6.11 8.01 14.09
CA GLY A 28 -6.67 7.32 12.93
C GLY A 28 -5.56 6.86 11.98
N VAL A 29 -5.63 5.62 11.53
CA VAL A 29 -4.71 5.04 10.54
C VAL A 29 -5.49 4.44 9.39
N VAL A 30 -5.01 4.64 8.16
CA VAL A 30 -5.58 4.07 6.93
C VAL A 30 -4.45 3.57 6.05
N MET A 31 -4.53 2.31 5.66
CA MET A 31 -3.63 1.73 4.66
C MET A 31 -4.23 1.98 3.27
N ALA A 32 -3.41 2.52 2.36
CA ALA A 32 -3.83 2.78 0.98
C ALA A 32 -4.18 1.46 0.25
N PRO A 33 -5.09 1.50 -0.74
CA PRO A 33 -5.36 0.34 -1.59
C PRO A 33 -4.07 -0.16 -2.22
N ARG A 34 -3.88 -1.48 -2.20
CA ARG A 34 -2.76 -2.09 -2.91
C ARG A 34 -2.94 -1.82 -4.41
N ARG A 35 -1.95 -1.20 -5.03
CA ARG A 35 -1.94 -1.04 -6.48
C ARG A 35 -1.77 -2.41 -7.13
N SER A 36 -2.42 -2.62 -8.28
CA SER A 36 -2.26 -3.86 -9.03
C SER A 36 -0.78 -4.07 -9.38
N SER A 37 -0.23 -5.20 -8.99
CA SER A 37 1.10 -5.63 -9.44
C SER A 37 1.09 -6.19 -10.86
N VAL A 38 -0.09 -6.28 -11.47
CA VAL A 38 -0.30 -6.76 -12.84
C VAL A 38 0.04 -5.64 -13.82
N PHE A 39 0.80 -5.96 -14.86
CA PHE A 39 1.03 -5.02 -15.95
C PHE A 39 0.26 -5.44 -17.20
N ARG A 40 -0.20 -4.44 -17.96
CA ARG A 40 -0.80 -4.60 -19.29
C ARG A 40 0.21 -4.36 -20.40
N HIS A 41 1.10 -3.38 -20.19
CA HIS A 41 2.10 -2.98 -21.18
C HIS A 41 3.37 -2.48 -20.52
N ILE A 42 4.52 -2.84 -21.09
CA ILE A 42 5.84 -2.38 -20.68
C ILE A 42 6.55 -1.80 -21.89
N GLU A 43 7.23 -0.66 -21.71
CA GLU A 43 8.04 -0.02 -22.73
C GLU A 43 9.36 0.48 -22.15
N PHE A 44 10.46 0.34 -22.93
CA PHE A 44 11.75 0.88 -22.61
C PHE A 44 12.07 2.04 -23.56
N LEU A 45 12.45 3.17 -22.99
CA LEU A 45 12.93 4.34 -23.73
C LEU A 45 14.36 4.66 -23.34
N ARG A 46 15.21 4.86 -24.34
CA ARG A 46 16.59 5.27 -24.10
C ARG A 46 16.66 6.75 -23.72
N LEU A 47 17.22 7.06 -22.55
CA LEU A 47 17.50 8.42 -22.10
C LEU A 47 18.93 8.84 -22.39
N SER A 48 19.89 7.93 -22.20
CA SER A 48 21.33 8.11 -22.48
C SER A 48 22.02 6.75 -22.58
N GLU A 49 23.34 6.71 -22.75
CA GLU A 49 24.11 5.48 -22.97
C GLU A 49 23.86 4.36 -21.98
N ARG A 50 23.62 4.67 -20.70
CA ARG A 50 23.38 3.67 -19.64
C ARG A 50 22.16 3.98 -18.78
N ARG A 51 21.24 4.79 -19.31
CA ARG A 51 20.02 5.15 -18.62
C ARG A 51 18.82 4.91 -19.52
N LEU A 52 17.91 4.11 -19.03
CA LEU A 52 16.66 3.78 -19.69
C LEU A 52 15.49 4.27 -18.84
N LEU A 53 14.42 4.71 -19.47
CA LEU A 53 13.13 4.91 -18.81
C LEU A 53 12.30 3.66 -19.06
N LEU A 54 11.93 2.99 -17.99
CA LEU A 54 10.94 1.92 -17.99
C LEU A 54 9.56 2.55 -17.74
N ILE A 55 8.62 2.27 -18.64
CA ILE A 55 7.22 2.65 -18.50
C ILE A 55 6.41 1.37 -18.32
N ILE A 56 5.60 1.32 -17.27
CA ILE A 56 4.71 0.19 -16.94
C ILE A 56 3.29 0.72 -16.91
N VAL A 57 2.41 0.13 -17.70
CA VAL A 57 0.98 0.44 -17.73
C VAL A 57 0.21 -0.70 -17.10
N ALA A 58 -0.54 -0.42 -16.05
CA ALA A 58 -1.42 -1.39 -15.38
C ALA A 58 -2.77 -1.54 -16.13
N PRO A 59 -3.54 -2.61 -15.89
CA PRO A 59 -4.85 -2.82 -16.53
C PRO A 59 -5.87 -1.71 -16.25
N ASP A 60 -5.78 -1.08 -15.09
CA ASP A 60 -6.61 0.05 -14.65
C ASP A 60 -6.21 1.40 -15.29
N GLY A 61 -5.16 1.40 -16.13
CA GLY A 61 -4.65 2.59 -16.79
C GLY A 61 -3.63 3.39 -15.97
N ASP A 62 -3.28 2.95 -14.75
CA ASP A 62 -2.19 3.56 -13.99
C ASP A 62 -0.87 3.41 -14.74
N VAL A 63 -0.09 4.50 -14.82
CA VAL A 63 1.20 4.53 -15.51
C VAL A 63 2.31 4.80 -14.52
N GLN A 64 3.22 3.86 -14.41
CA GLN A 64 4.42 4.00 -13.58
C GLN A 64 5.64 4.12 -14.47
N ASN A 65 6.56 4.99 -14.08
CA ASN A 65 7.83 5.15 -14.77
C ASN A 65 9.00 5.05 -13.79
N ARG A 66 10.11 4.45 -14.26
CA ARG A 66 11.35 4.29 -13.50
C ARG A 66 12.55 4.47 -14.39
N VAL A 67 13.57 5.13 -13.87
CA VAL A 67 14.86 5.21 -14.53
C VAL A 67 15.69 4.01 -14.11
N LEU A 68 16.11 3.20 -15.10
CA LEU A 68 17.01 2.08 -14.92
C LEU A 68 18.44 2.52 -15.27
N PHE A 69 19.38 2.10 -14.45
CA PHE A 69 20.82 2.20 -14.75
C PHE A 69 21.30 0.82 -15.20
N THR A 70 21.85 0.75 -16.41
CA THR A 70 22.29 -0.51 -17.01
C THR A 70 23.81 -0.59 -17.06
N GLU A 71 24.35 -1.80 -17.03
CA GLU A 71 25.79 -2.05 -17.15
C GLU A 71 26.26 -1.92 -18.60
N ALA A 72 25.39 -2.23 -19.56
CA ALA A 72 25.62 -2.15 -20.99
C ALA A 72 24.75 -1.08 -21.65
N ASP A 73 25.16 -0.61 -22.81
CA ASP A 73 24.35 0.22 -23.69
C ASP A 73 23.51 -0.66 -24.62
N TYR A 74 22.23 -0.31 -24.79
CA TYR A 74 21.27 -1.04 -25.59
C TYR A 74 20.80 -0.20 -26.77
N SER A 75 20.76 -0.80 -27.94
CA SER A 75 20.19 -0.21 -29.13
C SER A 75 18.68 -0.09 -29.06
N ALA A 76 18.09 0.79 -29.86
CA ALA A 76 16.64 0.93 -29.94
C ALA A 76 15.93 -0.37 -30.34
N SER A 77 16.54 -1.18 -31.24
CA SER A 77 16.02 -2.46 -31.68
C SER A 77 15.97 -3.49 -30.54
N GLU A 78 17.02 -3.56 -29.71
CA GLU A 78 17.05 -4.47 -28.55
C GLU A 78 16.01 -4.07 -27.50
N LEU A 79 15.80 -2.77 -27.27
CA LEU A 79 14.78 -2.27 -26.36
C LEU A 79 13.37 -2.59 -26.83
N ILE A 80 13.09 -2.45 -28.13
CA ILE A 80 11.81 -2.81 -28.75
C ILE A 80 11.59 -4.33 -28.65
N GLU A 81 12.61 -5.14 -28.94
CA GLU A 81 12.53 -6.59 -28.86
C GLU A 81 12.23 -7.05 -27.42
N ALA A 82 12.92 -6.47 -26.42
CA ALA A 82 12.67 -6.75 -25.01
C ALA A 82 11.24 -6.37 -24.59
N SER A 83 10.76 -5.19 -24.99
CA SER A 83 9.40 -4.74 -24.73
C SER A 83 8.37 -5.69 -25.35
N ASN A 84 8.54 -6.03 -26.62
CA ASN A 84 7.64 -6.93 -27.35
C ASN A 84 7.61 -8.32 -26.73
N TYR A 85 8.76 -8.84 -26.32
CA TYR A 85 8.83 -10.14 -25.64
C TYR A 85 8.04 -10.13 -24.33
N LEU A 86 8.27 -9.14 -23.46
CA LEU A 86 7.57 -9.02 -22.19
C LEU A 86 6.05 -8.87 -22.39
N ASN A 87 5.63 -8.02 -23.32
CA ASN A 87 4.21 -7.78 -23.60
C ASN A 87 3.53 -9.00 -24.20
N THR A 88 4.21 -9.77 -25.06
CA THR A 88 3.62 -10.95 -25.71
C THR A 88 3.46 -12.12 -24.73
N HIS A 89 4.43 -12.34 -23.84
CA HIS A 89 4.48 -13.56 -23.03
C HIS A 89 3.95 -13.37 -21.61
N PHE A 90 3.93 -12.12 -21.09
CA PHE A 90 3.67 -11.86 -19.67
C PHE A 90 2.61 -10.77 -19.41
N SER A 91 2.04 -10.14 -20.44
CA SER A 91 0.95 -9.18 -20.26
C SER A 91 -0.22 -9.81 -19.50
N GLY A 92 -0.77 -9.09 -18.53
CA GLY A 92 -1.83 -9.59 -17.66
C GLY A 92 -1.34 -10.44 -16.47
N MET A 93 -0.02 -10.56 -16.28
CA MET A 93 0.56 -11.27 -15.14
C MET A 93 1.08 -10.29 -14.09
N ALA A 94 1.09 -10.72 -12.83
CA ALA A 94 1.77 -9.98 -11.78
C ALA A 94 3.30 -10.02 -11.98
N LEU A 95 4.00 -8.93 -11.70
CA LEU A 95 5.45 -8.84 -11.90
C LEU A 95 6.23 -9.87 -11.08
N GLU A 96 5.74 -10.26 -9.89
CA GLU A 96 6.29 -11.33 -9.08
C GLU A 96 6.22 -12.70 -9.80
N GLN A 97 5.13 -12.96 -10.49
CA GLN A 97 4.95 -14.19 -11.29
C GLN A 97 5.86 -14.17 -12.53
N VAL A 98 6.00 -13.02 -13.17
CA VAL A 98 6.94 -12.83 -14.28
C VAL A 98 8.36 -13.11 -13.82
N ARG A 99 8.76 -12.52 -12.68
CA ARG A 99 10.06 -12.73 -12.07
C ARG A 99 10.34 -14.23 -11.81
N ALA A 100 9.38 -14.93 -11.21
CA ALA A 100 9.52 -16.35 -10.92
C ALA A 100 9.68 -17.20 -12.20
N ARG A 101 8.89 -16.89 -13.26
CA ARG A 101 9.01 -17.57 -14.56
C ARG A 101 10.31 -17.25 -15.27
N MET A 102 10.73 -15.98 -15.26
CA MET A 102 11.99 -15.58 -15.90
C MET A 102 13.20 -16.24 -15.24
N HIS A 103 13.22 -16.46 -13.94
CA HIS A 103 14.29 -17.24 -13.30
C HIS A 103 14.39 -18.67 -13.85
N GLN A 104 13.26 -19.26 -14.25
CA GLN A 104 13.26 -20.60 -14.89
C GLN A 104 13.66 -20.55 -16.38
N GLU A 105 13.37 -19.45 -17.07
CA GLU A 105 13.67 -19.31 -18.51
C GLU A 105 15.04 -18.69 -18.77
N VAL A 106 15.62 -17.98 -17.82
CA VAL A 106 16.94 -17.32 -17.94
C VAL A 106 18.06 -18.32 -18.22
N ASP A 107 17.97 -19.53 -17.66
CA ASP A 107 18.90 -20.61 -18.02
C ASP A 107 18.81 -21.00 -19.51
N ARG A 108 17.72 -20.63 -20.18
CA ARG A 108 17.45 -20.87 -21.61
C ARG A 108 17.84 -19.70 -22.54
N LEU A 109 17.71 -18.46 -22.04
CA LEU A 109 17.96 -17.25 -22.83
C LEU A 109 19.34 -16.67 -22.50
N ARG A 110 20.36 -17.15 -23.19
CA ARG A 110 21.72 -16.60 -23.10
C ARG A 110 21.81 -15.34 -23.96
N GLY A 111 21.89 -14.15 -23.35
CA GLY A 111 22.11 -12.91 -24.07
C GLY A 111 21.93 -11.65 -23.23
N GLU A 112 22.32 -10.51 -23.77
CA GLU A 112 22.21 -9.19 -23.11
C GLU A 112 20.75 -8.78 -22.85
N ILE A 113 19.83 -9.16 -23.76
CA ILE A 113 18.38 -8.90 -23.61
C ILE A 113 17.81 -9.56 -22.34
N SER A 114 18.30 -10.76 -22.02
CA SER A 114 17.90 -11.49 -20.80
C SER A 114 18.24 -10.71 -19.54
N LYS A 115 19.41 -10.07 -19.49
CA LYS A 115 19.83 -9.21 -18.36
C LYS A 115 18.97 -7.96 -18.24
N LEU A 116 18.63 -7.35 -19.39
CA LEU A 116 17.76 -6.19 -19.41
C LEU A 116 16.35 -6.52 -18.88
N MET A 117 15.78 -7.65 -19.30
CA MET A 117 14.47 -8.12 -18.82
C MET A 117 14.47 -8.36 -17.33
N GLN A 118 15.53 -9.00 -16.79
CA GLN A 118 15.68 -9.20 -15.34
C GLN A 118 15.73 -7.87 -14.59
N ALA A 119 16.54 -6.93 -15.07
CA ALA A 119 16.65 -5.60 -14.44
C ALA A 119 15.30 -4.87 -14.42
N ALA A 120 14.51 -4.96 -15.51
CA ALA A 120 13.20 -4.34 -15.62
C ALA A 120 12.19 -4.96 -14.64
N VAL A 121 12.13 -6.29 -14.58
CA VAL A 121 11.24 -7.01 -13.66
C VAL A 121 11.62 -6.72 -12.21
N GLN A 122 12.91 -6.71 -11.89
CA GLN A 122 13.40 -6.38 -10.56
C GLN A 122 13.03 -4.95 -10.17
N ALA A 123 13.33 -3.98 -11.03
CA ALA A 123 13.02 -2.58 -10.77
C ALA A 123 11.50 -2.32 -10.74
N GLY A 124 10.72 -3.00 -11.58
CA GLY A 124 9.26 -2.94 -11.57
C GLY A 124 8.68 -3.51 -10.29
N SER A 125 9.15 -4.68 -9.85
CA SER A 125 8.75 -5.30 -8.59
C SER A 125 9.10 -4.43 -7.38
N GLU A 126 10.32 -3.86 -7.34
CA GLU A 126 10.73 -2.93 -6.29
C GLU A 126 9.93 -1.64 -6.30
N ALA A 127 9.62 -1.10 -7.48
CA ALA A 127 8.80 0.08 -7.63
C ALA A 127 7.36 -0.15 -7.16
N MET A 128 6.78 -1.30 -7.49
CA MET A 128 5.42 -1.66 -7.08
C MET A 128 5.35 -2.03 -5.60
N SER A 129 6.33 -2.73 -5.05
CA SER A 129 6.37 -3.03 -3.62
C SER A 129 6.57 -1.77 -2.77
N GLN A 130 7.36 -0.79 -3.22
CA GLN A 130 7.48 0.51 -2.55
C GLN A 130 6.19 1.37 -2.65
N ALA A 131 5.38 1.15 -3.69
CA ALA A 131 4.08 1.81 -3.83
C ALA A 131 2.95 1.11 -3.07
N GLN A 132 3.18 -0.11 -2.60
CA GLN A 132 2.13 -0.96 -2.02
C GLN A 132 1.74 -0.61 -0.60
N ASP A 133 2.62 0.03 0.18
CA ASP A 133 2.39 0.17 1.61
C ASP A 133 2.45 1.63 2.06
N GLU A 134 1.50 2.44 1.60
CA GLU A 134 1.33 3.77 2.14
C GLU A 134 0.32 3.76 3.29
N VAL A 135 0.83 3.93 4.52
CA VAL A 135 -0.01 4.15 5.70
C VAL A 135 -0.10 5.65 5.96
N ILE A 136 -1.32 6.17 5.99
CA ILE A 136 -1.61 7.55 6.37
C ILE A 136 -2.05 7.56 7.83
N VAL A 137 -1.31 8.28 8.65
CA VAL A 137 -1.56 8.47 10.09
C VAL A 137 -2.05 9.89 10.31
N SER A 138 -3.03 10.08 11.19
CA SER A 138 -3.56 11.38 11.54
C SER A 138 -4.02 11.42 12.99
N GLY A 139 -3.76 12.53 13.67
CA GLY A 139 -4.22 12.76 15.03
C GLY A 139 -3.32 12.23 16.12
N GLU A 140 -2.03 12.02 15.87
CA GLU A 140 -1.04 11.56 16.86
C GLU A 140 -1.01 12.47 18.11
N ARG A 141 -1.31 13.77 17.92
CA ARG A 141 -1.40 14.75 19.01
C ARG A 141 -2.52 14.45 20.00
N ASN A 142 -3.56 13.71 19.61
CA ASN A 142 -4.66 13.35 20.50
C ASN A 142 -4.18 12.46 21.65
N LEU A 143 -3.10 11.70 21.47
CA LEU A 143 -2.50 10.90 22.56
C LEU A 143 -1.91 11.77 23.68
N LEU A 144 -1.51 13.01 23.38
CA LEU A 144 -1.02 13.96 24.40
C LEU A 144 -2.14 14.38 25.37
N ALA A 145 -3.38 14.34 24.93
CA ALA A 145 -4.56 14.71 25.74
C ALA A 145 -5.12 13.53 26.58
N VAL A 146 -4.60 12.32 26.35
CA VAL A 146 -5.05 11.12 27.07
C VAL A 146 -4.41 11.06 28.45
N SER A 147 -5.20 10.97 29.51
CA SER A 147 -4.74 10.93 30.89
C SER A 147 -3.77 9.78 31.19
N ASP A 148 -3.96 8.64 30.53
CA ASP A 148 -3.15 7.43 30.72
C ASP A 148 -1.68 7.66 30.31
N PHE A 149 -1.39 8.60 29.40
CA PHE A 149 -0.05 8.94 28.93
C PHE A 149 0.52 10.21 29.58
N SER A 150 -0.29 11.00 30.27
CA SER A 150 0.14 12.29 30.85
C SER A 150 1.14 12.15 32.01
N GLY A 151 1.26 10.96 32.59
CA GLY A 151 2.16 10.66 33.70
C GLY A 151 3.45 9.94 33.33
N ASP A 152 3.59 9.40 32.10
CA ASP A 152 4.75 8.61 31.68
C ASP A 152 5.26 8.99 30.28
N MET A 153 6.27 9.84 30.25
CA MET A 153 6.94 10.26 29.01
C MET A 153 7.58 9.10 28.25
N ASN A 154 7.90 7.98 28.88
CA ASN A 154 8.46 6.82 28.20
C ASN A 154 7.38 6.03 27.44
N GLN A 155 6.17 5.94 28.00
CA GLN A 155 5.02 5.35 27.28
C GLN A 155 4.68 6.21 26.05
N LEU A 156 4.62 7.50 26.20
CA LEU A 156 4.36 8.44 25.12
C LEU A 156 5.41 8.32 24.01
N ARG A 157 6.70 8.26 24.38
CA ARG A 157 7.80 8.09 23.40
C ARG A 157 7.69 6.76 22.66
N ARG A 158 7.33 5.66 23.31
CA ARG A 158 7.11 4.37 22.67
C ARG A 158 5.93 4.42 21.68
N ALA A 159 4.84 5.09 22.06
CA ALA A 159 3.68 5.28 21.17
C ALA A 159 4.06 6.07 19.91
N PHE A 160 4.78 7.17 20.04
CA PHE A 160 5.26 7.95 18.89
C PHE A 160 6.27 7.16 18.05
N GLY A 161 7.15 6.37 18.65
CA GLY A 161 8.09 5.49 17.94
C GLY A 161 7.39 4.46 17.05
N LEU A 162 6.20 4.00 17.43
CA LEU A 162 5.38 3.11 16.59
C LEU A 162 4.92 3.81 15.30
N PHE A 163 4.53 5.09 15.38
CA PHE A 163 4.09 5.85 14.21
C PHE A 163 5.24 6.21 13.25
N GLU A 164 6.45 6.38 13.79
CA GLU A 164 7.65 6.58 12.97
C GLU A 164 8.05 5.30 12.21
N GLN A 165 7.75 4.14 12.77
CA GLN A 165 8.08 2.83 12.18
C GLN A 165 6.91 2.30 11.31
N LYS A 166 6.68 2.93 10.16
CA LYS A 166 5.60 2.56 9.22
C LYS A 166 5.49 1.06 8.96
N ALA A 167 6.62 0.35 8.86
CA ALA A 167 6.65 -1.09 8.64
C ALA A 167 5.95 -1.91 9.75
N GLN A 168 5.95 -1.44 10.99
CA GLN A 168 5.24 -2.11 12.09
C GLN A 168 3.74 -1.86 12.00
N LEU A 169 3.33 -0.64 11.63
CA LEU A 169 1.92 -0.31 11.41
C LEU A 169 1.33 -1.13 10.25
N ILE A 170 2.08 -1.28 9.16
CA ILE A 170 1.69 -2.11 8.01
C ILE A 170 1.44 -3.55 8.43
N ARG A 171 2.38 -4.18 9.15
CA ARG A 171 2.22 -5.55 9.64
C ARG A 171 0.99 -5.73 10.52
N LEU A 172 0.69 -4.74 11.37
CA LEU A 172 -0.47 -4.75 12.24
C LEU A 172 -1.77 -4.67 11.44
N LEU A 173 -1.83 -3.77 10.46
CA LEU A 173 -2.99 -3.58 9.60
C LEU A 173 -3.18 -4.79 8.64
N ASP A 174 -2.09 -5.36 8.14
CA ASP A 174 -2.13 -6.60 7.34
C ASP A 174 -2.67 -7.80 8.12
N ALA A 175 -2.28 -7.95 9.38
CA ALA A 175 -2.83 -8.99 10.24
C ALA A 175 -4.36 -8.84 10.45
N SER A 176 -4.87 -7.60 10.26
CA SER A 176 -6.30 -7.30 10.34
C SER A 176 -7.06 -7.62 9.05
N SER A 177 -6.40 -7.55 7.89
CA SER A 177 -7.02 -7.69 6.57
C SER A 177 -7.54 -9.10 6.26
N GLN A 178 -7.03 -10.11 6.96
CA GLN A 178 -7.36 -11.53 6.72
C GLN A 178 -8.68 -12.01 7.33
N ALA A 179 -9.45 -11.13 7.99
CA ALA A 179 -10.72 -11.52 8.63
C ALA A 179 -11.82 -10.52 8.29
N GLU A 180 -13.02 -11.07 8.17
CA GLU A 180 -14.26 -10.30 8.04
C GLU A 180 -14.56 -9.50 9.31
N GLY A 181 -15.03 -8.25 9.15
CA GLY A 181 -15.51 -7.39 10.21
C GLY A 181 -14.43 -6.60 10.96
N VAL A 182 -14.81 -6.09 12.14
CA VAL A 182 -13.93 -5.26 12.98
C VAL A 182 -13.05 -6.15 13.86
N ARG A 183 -11.75 -5.85 13.91
CA ARG A 183 -10.79 -6.51 14.79
C ARG A 183 -10.26 -5.58 15.86
N ILE A 184 -9.97 -6.17 17.01
CA ILE A 184 -9.42 -5.48 18.17
C ILE A 184 -8.12 -6.18 18.59
N PHE A 185 -7.05 -5.40 18.71
CA PHE A 185 -5.77 -5.83 19.25
C PHE A 185 -5.53 -5.03 20.53
N ILE A 186 -5.39 -5.71 21.66
CA ILE A 186 -5.26 -5.08 22.99
C ILE A 186 -3.84 -5.31 23.53
N GLY A 187 -3.09 -4.25 23.71
CA GLY A 187 -1.82 -4.23 24.42
C GLY A 187 -0.81 -5.27 23.99
N GLY A 188 -0.07 -5.81 24.95
CA GLY A 188 0.99 -6.81 24.74
C GLY A 188 0.52 -8.25 24.46
N GLU A 189 -0.77 -8.50 24.30
CA GLU A 189 -1.29 -9.84 23.97
C GLU A 189 -0.97 -10.26 22.53
N ASN A 190 -0.63 -9.30 21.68
CA ASN A 190 -0.27 -9.57 20.30
C ASN A 190 1.26 -9.79 20.16
N GLN A 191 1.66 -11.03 19.84
CA GLN A 191 3.06 -11.39 19.61
C GLN A 191 3.65 -10.80 18.31
N THR A 192 2.81 -10.33 17.39
CA THR A 192 3.22 -9.85 16.06
C THR A 192 3.78 -8.43 16.09
N VAL A 193 3.20 -7.56 16.92
CA VAL A 193 3.67 -6.17 17.11
C VAL A 193 3.57 -5.82 18.59
N PRO A 194 4.65 -5.36 19.22
CA PRO A 194 4.63 -4.98 20.64
C PRO A 194 3.89 -3.65 20.81
N LEU A 195 2.57 -3.73 20.98
CA LEU A 195 1.69 -2.56 21.20
C LEU A 195 1.83 -1.96 22.60
N ALA A 196 2.48 -2.69 23.52
CA ALA A 196 2.66 -2.29 24.92
C ALA A 196 1.36 -1.78 25.55
N ASP A 197 1.23 -0.47 25.73
CA ASP A 197 0.11 0.20 26.39
C ASP A 197 -0.95 0.73 25.38
N LEU A 198 -0.85 0.35 24.12
CA LEU A 198 -1.76 0.76 23.04
C LEU A 198 -2.69 -0.37 22.65
N SER A 199 -3.85 -0.01 22.15
CA SER A 199 -4.81 -0.91 21.49
C SER A 199 -5.19 -0.37 20.13
N VAL A 200 -5.54 -1.29 19.23
CA VAL A 200 -5.96 -0.97 17.87
C VAL A 200 -7.32 -1.59 17.60
N VAL A 201 -8.23 -0.81 17.06
CA VAL A 201 -9.50 -1.26 16.50
C VAL A 201 -9.45 -1.00 15.00
N SER A 202 -9.58 -2.02 14.17
CA SER A 202 -9.40 -1.96 12.73
C SER A 202 -10.48 -2.70 11.97
N ALA A 203 -10.73 -2.29 10.72
CA ALA A 203 -11.60 -2.99 9.79
C ALA A 203 -11.02 -2.91 8.37
N SER A 204 -11.27 -3.94 7.59
CA SER A 204 -10.96 -3.94 6.16
C SER A 204 -11.97 -3.09 5.39
N TYR A 205 -11.54 -2.48 4.28
CA TYR A 205 -12.43 -1.85 3.33
C TYR A 205 -12.23 -2.47 1.93
N GLU A 206 -13.31 -2.47 1.16
CA GLU A 206 -13.42 -3.23 -0.09
C GLU A 206 -13.72 -2.31 -1.26
N VAL A 207 -13.30 -2.74 -2.45
CA VAL A 207 -13.72 -2.15 -3.73
C VAL A 207 -14.16 -3.31 -4.62
N ASP A 208 -15.38 -3.24 -5.12
CA ASP A 208 -15.98 -4.29 -5.97
C ASP A 208 -15.97 -5.70 -5.33
N GLY A 209 -16.07 -5.78 -3.99
CA GLY A 209 -16.09 -7.04 -3.23
C GLY A 209 -14.71 -7.62 -2.93
N GLU A 210 -13.63 -6.92 -3.28
CA GLU A 210 -12.27 -7.30 -2.94
C GLU A 210 -11.71 -6.40 -1.84
N VAL A 211 -11.08 -6.98 -0.82
CA VAL A 211 -10.40 -6.24 0.24
C VAL A 211 -9.17 -5.56 -0.36
N VAL A 212 -9.17 -4.23 -0.35
CA VAL A 212 -8.09 -3.42 -0.93
C VAL A 212 -7.24 -2.69 0.11
N GLY A 213 -7.69 -2.66 1.37
CA GLY A 213 -6.93 -2.04 2.44
C GLY A 213 -7.58 -2.18 3.80
N THR A 214 -6.92 -1.62 4.82
CA THR A 214 -7.36 -1.65 6.22
C THR A 214 -7.31 -0.24 6.79
N LEU A 215 -8.24 0.09 7.65
CA LEU A 215 -8.25 1.32 8.42
C LEU A 215 -8.51 1.03 9.89
N GLY A 216 -8.14 1.97 10.77
CA GLY A 216 -8.35 1.76 12.20
C GLY A 216 -8.03 2.96 13.06
N VAL A 217 -8.23 2.76 14.34
CA VAL A 217 -7.95 3.72 15.40
C VAL A 217 -6.96 3.10 16.36
N ILE A 218 -5.92 3.88 16.72
CA ILE A 218 -4.94 3.52 17.73
C ILE A 218 -5.15 4.43 18.94
N GLY A 219 -5.30 3.84 20.11
CA GLY A 219 -5.51 4.56 21.36
C GLY A 219 -5.01 3.78 22.57
N PRO A 220 -5.28 4.26 23.81
CA PRO A 220 -4.90 3.57 25.04
C PRO A 220 -5.68 2.25 25.19
N THR A 221 -5.15 1.33 25.98
CA THR A 221 -5.83 0.05 26.29
C THR A 221 -7.18 0.24 26.99
N ARG A 222 -7.41 1.40 27.61
CA ARG A 222 -8.65 1.77 28.27
C ARG A 222 -9.48 2.75 27.43
N MET A 223 -9.85 2.34 26.21
CA MET A 223 -10.74 3.14 25.37
C MET A 223 -12.17 2.56 25.32
N PRO A 224 -13.20 3.35 24.96
CA PRO A 224 -14.57 2.88 24.83
C PRO A 224 -14.71 2.05 23.54
N TYR A 225 -14.39 0.76 23.61
CA TYR A 225 -14.32 -0.15 22.45
C TYR A 225 -15.62 -0.19 21.65
N ASP A 226 -16.80 -0.25 22.30
CA ASP A 226 -18.09 -0.27 21.60
C ASP A 226 -18.26 0.92 20.65
N ARG A 227 -17.84 2.10 21.09
CA ARG A 227 -17.86 3.31 20.27
C ARG A 227 -16.82 3.25 19.16
N MET A 228 -15.62 2.74 19.44
CA MET A 228 -14.54 2.62 18.46
C MET A 228 -14.91 1.64 17.35
N ILE A 229 -15.51 0.50 17.70
CA ILE A 229 -16.01 -0.49 16.73
C ILE A 229 -17.01 0.17 15.76
N GLN A 230 -18.00 0.91 16.26
CA GLN A 230 -18.97 1.59 15.42
C GLN A 230 -18.35 2.64 14.50
N ILE A 231 -17.40 3.46 15.00
CA ILE A 231 -16.71 4.48 14.22
C ILE A 231 -15.90 3.83 13.10
N VAL A 232 -15.15 2.77 13.41
CA VAL A 232 -14.29 2.07 12.45
C VAL A 232 -15.14 1.37 11.38
N ASP A 233 -16.20 0.65 11.77
CA ASP A 233 -17.10 -0.04 10.83
C ASP A 233 -17.81 0.93 9.88
N ILE A 234 -18.39 2.01 10.39
CA ILE A 234 -19.04 3.03 9.57
C ILE A 234 -18.02 3.68 8.61
N THR A 235 -16.82 3.99 9.10
CA THR A 235 -15.79 4.62 8.25
C THR A 235 -15.31 3.67 7.17
N ALA A 236 -15.15 2.37 7.47
CA ALA A 236 -14.77 1.38 6.48
C ALA A 236 -15.79 1.27 5.34
N ARG A 237 -17.10 1.24 5.68
CA ARG A 237 -18.18 1.23 4.69
C ARG A 237 -18.22 2.53 3.85
N LEU A 238 -17.98 3.68 4.46
CA LEU A 238 -17.93 4.96 3.75
C LEU A 238 -16.77 5.00 2.75
N VAL A 239 -15.60 4.50 3.14
CA VAL A 239 -14.43 4.42 2.26
C VAL A 239 -14.68 3.44 1.12
N SER A 240 -15.21 2.24 1.41
CA SER A 240 -15.58 1.25 0.39
C SER A 240 -16.52 1.84 -0.66
N ASN A 241 -17.58 2.51 -0.22
CA ASN A 241 -18.55 3.14 -1.12
C ASN A 241 -17.92 4.27 -1.96
N ALA A 242 -17.09 5.12 -1.33
CA ALA A 242 -16.47 6.25 -2.02
C ALA A 242 -15.44 5.79 -3.08
N LEU A 243 -14.69 4.71 -2.81
CA LEU A 243 -13.71 4.18 -3.75
C LEU A 243 -14.34 3.36 -4.88
N SER A 244 -15.44 2.63 -4.59
CA SER A 244 -16.19 1.90 -5.61
C SER A 244 -16.91 2.84 -6.61
N GLN A 245 -17.35 4.02 -6.17
CA GLN A 245 -17.98 5.03 -7.04
C GLN A 245 -16.99 5.84 -7.89
N GLY A 246 -15.71 5.84 -7.55
CA GLY A 246 -14.67 6.63 -8.22
C GLY A 246 -14.08 6.00 -9.48
N LYS A 247 -14.48 4.78 -9.86
CA LYS A 247 -14.08 4.20 -11.15
C LYS A 247 -14.94 4.79 -12.28
N PRO A 248 -14.35 5.42 -13.32
CA PRO A 248 -15.10 5.78 -14.51
C PRO A 248 -15.69 4.50 -15.10
N GLY A 249 -17.01 4.46 -15.23
CA GLY A 249 -17.76 3.30 -15.69
C GLY A 249 -17.17 2.73 -16.98
N SER A 250 -16.99 1.43 -17.00
CA SER A 250 -16.82 0.66 -18.22
C SER A 250 -18.12 0.75 -19.01
N ALA A 251 -18.16 1.65 -19.99
CA ALA A 251 -19.15 1.66 -21.06
C ALA A 251 -18.53 1.01 -22.29
#